data_1785cec50157f21d851cc4e0b68ca71d
#
_entry.id   1785cec50157f21d851cc4e0b68ca71d
#
_cell.length_a   1.000
_cell.length_b   1.000
_cell.length_c   1.000
_cell.angle_alpha   90.00
_cell.angle_beta   90.00
_cell.angle_gamma   90.00
#
_symmetry.space_group_name_H-M   'P 1'
#
loop_
_entity.id
_entity.type
_entity.pdbx_description
1 polymer ?
#
loop_
_entity_poly.entity_id
_entity_poly.type
_entity_poly.pdbx_seq_one_letter_code
_entity_poly.pdbx_strand_id
1 'polypeptide(L)'
;MNEKKYEITNIAHPHYPWLHRIRALRDVREDVRAGDLGGFVQSEENLSQEGQCWIAGNAVVAEEAYVYGDAILWDHACVRGCAAISGPSRIGGNAIIEDYAIITAGYVHGNVHISGNAKLFANSVTGGIPVVMEGATVYGELGGEFEVRETAVILPGVTIDNPTSDVIHIGPDDIAIERKFKRESPTLTPPPGFQPKQHTTVKKRHRSEER
;
A
#
# COMPACT_ATOMS: atom_id res chain seq x y z
N MET A 1 -19.45 -30.72 -5.15
CA MET A 1 -19.12 -29.67 -6.14
C MET A 1 -19.13 -28.36 -5.36
N ASN A 2 -18.01 -27.64 -5.32
CA ASN A 2 -18.03 -26.30 -4.70
C ASN A 2 -18.91 -25.40 -5.55
N GLU A 3 -19.87 -24.73 -4.93
CA GLU A 3 -20.73 -23.75 -5.55
C GLU A 3 -19.88 -22.57 -6.04
N LYS A 4 -20.02 -22.19 -7.32
CA LYS A 4 -19.30 -21.04 -7.89
C LYS A 4 -19.62 -19.78 -7.11
N LYS A 5 -18.60 -18.98 -6.86
CA LYS A 5 -18.74 -17.68 -6.18
C LYS A 5 -19.41 -16.64 -7.07
N TYR A 6 -19.05 -16.63 -8.35
CA TYR A 6 -19.54 -15.69 -9.34
C TYR A 6 -19.63 -16.35 -10.73
N GLU A 7 -20.34 -15.69 -11.63
CA GLU A 7 -20.35 -15.96 -13.08
C GLU A 7 -19.90 -14.71 -13.85
N ILE A 8 -19.43 -14.92 -15.07
CA ILE A 8 -19.19 -13.86 -16.04
C ILE A 8 -20.47 -13.66 -16.82
N THR A 9 -20.99 -12.43 -16.85
CA THR A 9 -22.23 -12.09 -17.53
C THR A 9 -22.00 -11.72 -19.00
N ASN A 10 -23.10 -11.50 -19.77
CA ASN A 10 -23.03 -10.96 -21.12
C ASN A 10 -22.93 -9.42 -21.17
N ILE A 11 -22.77 -8.75 -20.03
CA ILE A 11 -22.67 -7.29 -19.96
C ILE A 11 -21.23 -6.91 -20.24
N ALA A 12 -20.96 -6.48 -21.48
CA ALA A 12 -19.63 -6.06 -21.92
C ALA A 12 -19.27 -4.66 -21.37
N HIS A 13 -17.98 -4.42 -21.21
CA HIS A 13 -17.46 -3.10 -20.88
C HIS A 13 -17.67 -2.13 -22.05
N PRO A 14 -18.10 -0.86 -21.81
CA PRO A 14 -18.46 0.07 -22.87
C PRO A 14 -17.36 0.35 -23.90
N HIS A 15 -16.10 0.34 -23.47
CA HIS A 15 -14.94 0.64 -24.32
C HIS A 15 -14.09 -0.59 -24.70
N TYR A 16 -14.25 -1.69 -23.97
CA TYR A 16 -13.46 -2.92 -24.13
C TYR A 16 -14.40 -4.12 -24.21
N PRO A 17 -14.95 -4.44 -25.41
CA PRO A 17 -16.00 -5.47 -25.56
C PRO A 17 -15.61 -6.88 -25.12
N TRP A 18 -14.33 -7.17 -24.96
CA TRP A 18 -13.82 -8.47 -24.48
C TRP A 18 -13.79 -8.58 -22.94
N LEU A 19 -14.08 -7.50 -22.22
CA LEU A 19 -14.24 -7.49 -20.78
C LEU A 19 -15.73 -7.57 -20.42
N HIS A 20 -16.08 -8.45 -19.48
CA HIS A 20 -17.46 -8.67 -19.09
C HIS A 20 -17.62 -8.53 -17.58
N ARG A 21 -18.77 -8.01 -17.17
CA ARG A 21 -19.12 -7.91 -15.75
C ARG A 21 -19.26 -9.28 -15.11
N ILE A 22 -18.85 -9.35 -13.86
CA ILE A 22 -19.14 -10.49 -13.00
C ILE A 22 -20.45 -10.27 -12.24
N ARG A 23 -21.10 -11.38 -11.83
CA ARG A 23 -22.26 -11.39 -10.93
C ARG A 23 -22.02 -12.40 -9.83
N ALA A 24 -22.26 -12.03 -8.59
CA ALA A 24 -22.20 -12.92 -7.45
C ALA A 24 -23.31 -13.99 -7.52
N LEU A 25 -22.98 -15.25 -7.35
CA LEU A 25 -23.93 -16.36 -7.29
C LEU A 25 -24.31 -16.73 -5.85
N ARG A 26 -23.53 -16.30 -4.88
CA ARG A 26 -23.77 -16.45 -3.45
C ARG A 26 -23.30 -15.20 -2.72
N ASP A 27 -23.62 -15.08 -1.45
CA ASP A 27 -23.04 -14.07 -0.59
C ASP A 27 -21.52 -14.29 -0.50
N VAL A 28 -20.73 -13.28 -0.86
CA VAL A 28 -19.26 -13.34 -0.89
C VAL A 28 -18.68 -12.74 0.38
N ARG A 29 -19.28 -11.66 0.85
CA ARG A 29 -18.87 -10.87 1.99
C ARG A 29 -20.07 -10.05 2.50
N GLU A 30 -19.89 -9.29 3.59
CA GLU A 30 -20.99 -8.53 4.21
C GLU A 30 -21.66 -7.52 3.25
N ASP A 31 -20.88 -6.94 2.35
CA ASP A 31 -21.27 -5.91 1.39
C ASP A 31 -21.50 -6.44 -0.04
N VAL A 32 -21.40 -7.76 -0.28
CA VAL A 32 -21.62 -8.38 -1.60
C VAL A 32 -22.56 -9.58 -1.45
N ARG A 33 -23.78 -9.44 -1.96
CA ARG A 33 -24.84 -10.45 -1.89
C ARG A 33 -25.04 -11.19 -3.22
N ALA A 34 -25.65 -12.34 -3.14
CA ALA A 34 -26.07 -13.09 -4.33
C ALA A 34 -26.92 -12.19 -5.28
N GLY A 35 -26.54 -12.15 -6.54
CA GLY A 35 -27.14 -11.32 -7.57
C GLY A 35 -26.45 -9.95 -7.81
N ASP A 36 -25.58 -9.50 -6.91
CA ASP A 36 -24.86 -8.24 -7.08
C ASP A 36 -23.92 -8.29 -8.28
N LEU A 37 -23.89 -7.19 -9.03
CA LEU A 37 -22.97 -7.00 -10.14
C LEU A 37 -21.63 -6.46 -9.60
N GLY A 38 -20.55 -7.10 -10.06
CA GLY A 38 -19.20 -6.63 -9.79
C GLY A 38 -18.60 -5.83 -10.95
N GLY A 39 -17.27 -5.69 -10.94
CA GLY A 39 -16.48 -5.08 -12.01
C GLY A 39 -16.35 -5.97 -13.24
N PHE A 40 -15.26 -5.80 -13.97
CA PHE A 40 -15.06 -6.47 -15.27
C PHE A 40 -13.83 -7.36 -15.23
N VAL A 41 -13.96 -8.52 -15.88
CA VAL A 41 -12.86 -9.46 -16.10
C VAL A 41 -12.80 -9.87 -17.57
N GLN A 42 -11.65 -10.33 -18.02
CA GLN A 42 -11.47 -10.91 -19.34
C GLN A 42 -11.83 -12.41 -19.35
N SER A 43 -11.48 -13.13 -18.29
CA SER A 43 -11.71 -14.56 -18.14
C SER A 43 -11.93 -14.96 -16.67
N GLU A 44 -12.33 -16.21 -16.42
CA GLU A 44 -12.43 -16.75 -15.06
C GLU A 44 -11.05 -16.84 -14.36
N GLU A 45 -9.96 -16.78 -15.09
CA GLU A 45 -8.60 -16.83 -14.56
C GLU A 45 -8.20 -15.53 -13.82
N ASN A 46 -8.91 -14.41 -14.09
CA ASN A 46 -8.60 -13.13 -13.49
C ASN A 46 -9.04 -12.97 -12.02
N LEU A 47 -10.02 -13.76 -11.58
CA LEU A 47 -10.56 -13.67 -10.21
C LEU A 47 -10.79 -15.06 -9.64
N SER A 48 -10.23 -15.33 -8.47
CA SER A 48 -10.43 -16.61 -7.78
C SER A 48 -11.90 -16.87 -7.45
N GLN A 49 -12.35 -18.10 -7.67
CA GLN A 49 -13.65 -18.58 -7.20
C GLN A 49 -13.68 -18.83 -5.69
N GLU A 50 -12.51 -18.85 -5.02
CA GLU A 50 -12.38 -19.06 -3.60
C GLU A 50 -12.15 -17.75 -2.85
N GLY A 51 -12.28 -17.80 -1.50
CA GLY A 51 -12.04 -16.64 -0.64
C GLY A 51 -13.09 -15.54 -0.79
N GLN A 52 -12.77 -14.37 -0.24
CA GLN A 52 -13.67 -13.21 -0.21
C GLN A 52 -13.26 -12.10 -1.19
N CYS A 53 -12.26 -12.36 -2.06
CA CYS A 53 -11.84 -11.36 -3.05
C CYS A 53 -12.99 -10.96 -3.96
N TRP A 54 -13.02 -9.67 -4.31
CA TRP A 54 -14.07 -9.12 -5.16
C TRP A 54 -13.57 -7.94 -5.99
N ILE A 55 -14.13 -7.82 -7.18
CA ILE A 55 -13.94 -6.68 -8.06
C ILE A 55 -15.28 -5.94 -8.10
N ALA A 56 -15.31 -4.69 -7.66
CA ALA A 56 -16.52 -3.88 -7.55
C ALA A 56 -16.49 -2.68 -8.51
N GLY A 57 -17.63 -2.03 -8.68
CA GLY A 57 -17.76 -0.80 -9.46
C GLY A 57 -17.42 -1.00 -10.94
N ASN A 58 -16.51 -0.19 -11.45
CA ASN A 58 -15.98 -0.28 -12.82
C ASN A 58 -14.51 -0.74 -12.85
N ALA A 59 -14.04 -1.33 -11.76
CA ALA A 59 -12.68 -1.89 -11.73
C ALA A 59 -12.54 -3.02 -12.74
N VAL A 60 -11.34 -3.14 -13.30
CA VAL A 60 -11.01 -4.08 -14.39
C VAL A 60 -9.85 -4.96 -13.98
N VAL A 61 -9.96 -6.26 -14.27
CA VAL A 61 -8.83 -7.19 -14.23
C VAL A 61 -8.75 -7.91 -15.57
N ALA A 62 -7.59 -7.87 -16.21
CA ALA A 62 -7.42 -8.33 -17.58
C ALA A 62 -6.07 -9.01 -17.80
N GLU A 63 -5.88 -9.57 -18.97
CA GLU A 63 -4.69 -10.30 -19.39
C GLU A 63 -4.41 -11.47 -18.43
N GLU A 64 -3.18 -11.64 -17.97
CA GLU A 64 -2.79 -12.71 -17.04
C GLU A 64 -2.84 -12.25 -15.56
N ALA A 65 -3.40 -11.06 -15.31
CA ALA A 65 -3.51 -10.55 -13.94
C ALA A 65 -4.51 -11.39 -13.12
N TYR A 66 -4.18 -11.62 -11.85
CA TYR A 66 -4.94 -12.50 -10.97
C TYR A 66 -5.21 -11.90 -9.60
N VAL A 67 -6.48 -11.95 -9.17
CA VAL A 67 -6.94 -11.45 -7.87
C VAL A 67 -7.48 -12.63 -7.04
N TYR A 68 -6.96 -12.79 -5.81
CA TYR A 68 -7.33 -13.92 -4.94
C TYR A 68 -7.31 -13.57 -3.44
N GLY A 69 -7.66 -14.53 -2.59
CA GLY A 69 -7.72 -14.35 -1.13
C GLY A 69 -8.83 -13.41 -0.71
N ASP A 70 -8.48 -12.30 -0.04
CA ASP A 70 -9.42 -11.31 0.50
C ASP A 70 -9.28 -9.93 -0.14
N ALA A 71 -8.60 -9.84 -1.28
CA ALA A 71 -8.34 -8.60 -1.98
C ALA A 71 -9.62 -7.98 -2.54
N ILE A 72 -9.70 -6.65 -2.49
CA ILE A 72 -10.82 -5.89 -3.03
C ILE A 72 -10.30 -4.82 -3.98
N LEU A 73 -10.92 -4.77 -5.15
CA LEU A 73 -10.75 -3.72 -6.14
C LEU A 73 -12.07 -2.96 -6.28
N TRP A 74 -12.00 -1.63 -6.44
CA TRP A 74 -13.21 -0.83 -6.63
C TRP A 74 -12.96 0.42 -7.48
N ASP A 75 -14.00 1.23 -7.71
CA ASP A 75 -14.01 2.40 -8.57
C ASP A 75 -13.60 2.08 -10.01
N HIS A 76 -12.46 2.61 -10.47
CA HIS A 76 -11.89 2.42 -11.81
C HIS A 76 -10.50 1.81 -11.75
N ALA A 77 -10.16 1.10 -10.67
CA ALA A 77 -8.87 0.44 -10.56
C ALA A 77 -8.68 -0.55 -11.72
N CYS A 78 -7.50 -0.54 -12.33
CA CYS A 78 -7.14 -1.40 -13.45
C CYS A 78 -5.94 -2.27 -13.08
N VAL A 79 -6.12 -3.58 -13.13
CA VAL A 79 -5.05 -4.57 -12.90
C VAL A 79 -4.86 -5.38 -14.16
N ARG A 80 -3.65 -5.41 -14.71
CA ARG A 80 -3.35 -6.07 -15.97
C ARG A 80 -1.92 -6.61 -16.02
N GLY A 81 -1.49 -7.13 -17.18
CA GLY A 81 -0.20 -7.81 -17.32
C GLY A 81 -0.21 -9.12 -16.56
N CYS A 82 0.86 -9.41 -15.85
CA CYS A 82 1.01 -10.57 -14.97
C CYS A 82 0.90 -10.18 -13.48
N ALA A 83 0.22 -9.09 -13.17
CA ALA A 83 0.12 -8.59 -11.79
C ALA A 83 -0.73 -9.51 -10.91
N ALA A 84 -0.29 -9.71 -9.67
CA ALA A 84 -0.96 -10.56 -8.70
C ALA A 84 -1.36 -9.78 -7.43
N ILE A 85 -2.67 -9.80 -7.11
CA ILE A 85 -3.22 -9.10 -5.96
C ILE A 85 -3.85 -10.10 -5.00
N SER A 86 -3.44 -10.04 -3.73
CA SER A 86 -3.95 -10.98 -2.72
C SER A 86 -4.03 -10.37 -1.33
N GLY A 87 -4.35 -11.22 -0.34
CA GLY A 87 -4.39 -10.84 1.07
C GLY A 87 -5.34 -9.69 1.37
N PRO A 88 -5.09 -8.90 2.41
CA PRO A 88 -5.95 -7.78 2.80
C PRO A 88 -5.77 -6.54 1.93
N SER A 89 -5.39 -6.72 0.65
CA SER A 89 -5.15 -5.62 -0.28
C SER A 89 -6.44 -4.89 -0.64
N ARG A 90 -6.36 -3.56 -0.70
CA ARG A 90 -7.46 -2.66 -1.01
C ARG A 90 -7.00 -1.69 -2.10
N ILE A 91 -7.59 -1.78 -3.29
CA ILE A 91 -7.14 -1.02 -4.47
C ILE A 91 -8.32 -0.30 -5.11
N GLY A 92 -8.28 1.02 -5.13
CA GLY A 92 -9.38 1.86 -5.63
C GLY A 92 -8.93 3.11 -6.39
N GLY A 93 -9.88 3.99 -6.64
CA GLY A 93 -9.66 5.18 -7.44
C GLY A 93 -9.40 4.84 -8.91
N ASN A 94 -8.43 5.49 -9.52
CA ASN A 94 -7.94 5.23 -10.88
C ASN A 94 -6.56 4.55 -10.85
N ALA A 95 -6.28 3.74 -9.84
CA ALA A 95 -5.00 3.06 -9.70
C ALA A 95 -4.77 2.07 -10.86
N ILE A 96 -3.55 2.07 -11.38
CA ILE A 96 -3.11 1.14 -12.43
C ILE A 96 -2.02 0.25 -11.83
N ILE A 97 -2.26 -1.05 -11.85
CA ILE A 97 -1.31 -2.05 -11.40
C ILE A 97 -1.02 -2.96 -12.58
N GLU A 98 0.24 -3.05 -13.00
CA GLU A 98 0.57 -3.77 -14.22
C GLU A 98 1.94 -4.47 -14.18
N ASP A 99 2.34 -5.05 -15.30
CA ASP A 99 3.56 -5.83 -15.49
C ASP A 99 3.60 -7.06 -14.55
N TYR A 100 4.61 -7.18 -13.70
CA TYR A 100 4.82 -8.27 -12.73
C TYR A 100 4.63 -7.80 -11.29
N ALA A 101 3.86 -6.75 -11.07
CA ALA A 101 3.64 -6.20 -9.74
C ALA A 101 2.90 -7.20 -8.82
N ILE A 102 3.34 -7.32 -7.58
CA ILE A 102 2.76 -8.22 -6.58
C ILE A 102 2.33 -7.41 -5.36
N ILE A 103 1.04 -7.46 -5.04
CA ILE A 103 0.51 -6.81 -3.84
C ILE A 103 -0.13 -7.88 -2.95
N THR A 104 0.51 -8.18 -1.84
CA THR A 104 -0.01 -9.14 -0.85
C THR A 104 -0.66 -8.47 0.35
N ALA A 105 -0.36 -7.19 0.56
CA ALA A 105 -1.02 -6.32 1.53
C ALA A 105 -0.73 -4.86 1.18
N GLY A 106 -1.75 -4.00 1.22
CA GLY A 106 -1.60 -2.57 0.99
C GLY A 106 -2.93 -1.88 0.73
N TYR A 107 -2.95 -0.59 0.97
CA TYR A 107 -4.03 0.31 0.58
C TYR A 107 -3.54 1.22 -0.54
N VAL A 108 -4.16 1.12 -1.71
CA VAL A 108 -3.79 1.89 -2.90
C VAL A 108 -5.01 2.66 -3.40
N HIS A 109 -4.91 3.98 -3.52
CA HIS A 109 -6.04 4.80 -3.94
C HIS A 109 -5.59 6.10 -4.64
N GLY A 110 -6.37 6.56 -5.59
CA GLY A 110 -6.09 7.76 -6.39
C GLY A 110 -5.57 7.41 -7.78
N ASN A 111 -4.69 8.24 -8.34
CA ASN A 111 -4.09 8.02 -9.67
C ASN A 111 -2.72 7.33 -9.56
N VAL A 112 -2.64 6.32 -8.71
CA VAL A 112 -1.40 5.58 -8.42
C VAL A 112 -1.02 4.70 -9.59
N HIS A 113 0.29 4.59 -9.87
CA HIS A 113 0.84 3.65 -10.84
C HIS A 113 1.84 2.70 -10.18
N ILE A 114 1.57 1.41 -10.20
CA ILE A 114 2.46 0.37 -9.67
C ILE A 114 2.79 -0.59 -10.79
N SER A 115 4.07 -0.72 -11.15
CA SER A 115 4.46 -1.52 -12.30
C SER A 115 5.86 -2.13 -12.18
N GLY A 116 6.34 -2.78 -13.22
CA GLY A 116 7.60 -3.50 -13.22
C GLY A 116 7.55 -4.71 -12.28
N ASN A 117 8.54 -4.85 -11.41
CA ASN A 117 8.59 -5.90 -10.39
C ASN A 117 8.25 -5.37 -8.99
N ALA A 118 7.41 -4.34 -8.91
CA ALA A 118 7.03 -3.73 -7.65
C ALA A 118 6.37 -4.72 -6.69
N LYS A 119 6.64 -4.56 -5.39
CA LYS A 119 5.97 -5.38 -4.36
C LYS A 119 5.48 -4.51 -3.21
N LEU A 120 4.24 -4.75 -2.80
CA LEU A 120 3.70 -4.22 -1.56
C LEU A 120 3.33 -5.39 -0.64
N PHE A 121 3.82 -5.37 0.58
CA PHE A 121 3.59 -6.46 1.54
C PHE A 121 3.52 -5.96 2.98
N ALA A 122 2.87 -6.75 3.83
CA ALA A 122 2.86 -6.48 5.27
C ALA A 122 4.20 -6.84 5.89
N ASN A 123 4.71 -5.99 6.80
CA ASN A 123 5.85 -6.39 7.60
C ASN A 123 5.49 -7.58 8.51
N SER A 124 6.32 -8.60 8.53
CA SER A 124 6.06 -9.85 9.24
C SER A 124 6.06 -9.72 10.78
N VAL A 125 6.64 -8.66 11.31
CA VAL A 125 6.78 -8.42 12.76
C VAL A 125 5.65 -7.53 13.27
N THR A 126 5.39 -6.42 12.57
CA THR A 126 4.43 -5.40 13.01
C THR A 126 3.02 -5.62 12.43
N GLY A 127 2.92 -6.33 11.31
CA GLY A 127 1.69 -6.43 10.52
C GLY A 127 1.33 -5.14 9.78
N GLY A 128 2.18 -4.11 9.86
CA GLY A 128 1.99 -2.84 9.15
C GLY A 128 1.96 -3.04 7.64
N ILE A 129 1.18 -2.23 6.94
CA ILE A 129 0.97 -2.30 5.49
C ILE A 129 1.27 -0.98 4.81
N PRO A 130 1.78 -0.98 3.57
CA PRO A 130 1.95 0.24 2.80
C PRO A 130 0.62 0.88 2.40
N VAL A 131 0.58 2.21 2.46
CA VAL A 131 -0.47 3.07 1.93
C VAL A 131 0.13 3.89 0.81
N VAL A 132 -0.41 3.76 -0.41
CA VAL A 132 0.06 4.48 -1.60
C VAL A 132 -1.10 5.27 -2.18
N MET A 133 -0.95 6.58 -2.27
CA MET A 133 -2.08 7.46 -2.59
C MET A 133 -1.75 8.53 -3.62
N GLU A 134 -2.82 9.21 -4.06
CA GLU A 134 -2.79 10.38 -4.95
C GLU A 134 -2.25 10.08 -6.34
N GLY A 135 -1.03 10.50 -6.67
CA GLY A 135 -0.39 10.27 -7.97
C GLY A 135 0.97 9.57 -7.86
N ALA A 136 1.20 8.85 -6.75
CA ALA A 136 2.46 8.19 -6.51
C ALA A 136 2.74 7.06 -7.51
N THR A 137 4.02 6.82 -7.78
CA THR A 137 4.48 5.75 -8.68
C THR A 137 5.42 4.80 -7.94
N VAL A 138 5.19 3.49 -8.04
CA VAL A 138 6.00 2.49 -7.36
C VAL A 138 6.53 1.45 -8.35
N TYR A 139 7.85 1.34 -8.42
CA TYR A 139 8.58 0.29 -9.16
C TYR A 139 9.38 -0.62 -8.22
N GLY A 140 9.58 -0.20 -6.96
CA GLY A 140 10.35 -0.91 -5.94
C GLY A 140 9.49 -1.75 -5.01
N GLU A 141 10.07 -2.21 -3.92
CA GLU A 141 9.43 -3.07 -2.93
C GLU A 141 9.27 -2.32 -1.61
N LEU A 142 8.06 -2.32 -1.06
CA LEU A 142 7.73 -1.68 0.21
C LEU A 142 7.03 -2.66 1.14
N GLY A 143 7.59 -2.85 2.34
CA GLY A 143 7.02 -3.65 3.42
C GLY A 143 6.84 -2.85 4.69
N GLY A 144 5.67 -2.94 5.33
CA GLY A 144 5.39 -2.26 6.60
C GLY A 144 4.65 -0.93 6.46
N GLU A 145 4.67 -0.16 7.53
CA GLU A 145 3.94 1.11 7.66
C GLU A 145 4.59 2.23 6.83
N PHE A 146 4.10 2.41 5.63
CA PHE A 146 4.48 3.50 4.72
C PHE A 146 3.27 4.29 4.30
N GLU A 147 3.49 5.56 4.02
CA GLU A 147 2.55 6.45 3.38
C GLU A 147 3.26 7.17 2.23
N VAL A 148 3.04 6.68 0.99
CA VAL A 148 3.62 7.25 -0.24
C VAL A 148 2.56 8.13 -0.89
N ARG A 149 2.84 9.41 -1.06
CA ARG A 149 1.85 10.43 -1.44
C ARG A 149 2.30 11.31 -2.59
N GLU A 150 1.35 12.13 -3.07
CA GLU A 150 1.55 13.12 -4.11
C GLU A 150 2.10 12.51 -5.40
N THR A 151 3.25 12.98 -5.86
CA THR A 151 3.94 12.47 -7.05
C THR A 151 5.24 11.73 -6.70
N ALA A 152 5.33 11.20 -5.47
CA ALA A 152 6.50 10.44 -5.03
C ALA A 152 6.75 9.23 -5.91
N VAL A 153 8.02 8.92 -6.15
CA VAL A 153 8.44 7.81 -7.00
C VAL A 153 9.37 6.87 -6.23
N ILE A 154 8.96 5.62 -6.10
CA ILE A 154 9.83 4.55 -5.59
C ILE A 154 10.51 3.87 -6.78
N LEU A 155 11.80 4.04 -6.91
CA LEU A 155 12.58 3.60 -8.07
C LEU A 155 12.72 2.07 -8.14
N PRO A 156 12.94 1.50 -9.35
CA PRO A 156 13.26 0.09 -9.51
C PRO A 156 14.49 -0.33 -8.70
N GLY A 157 14.44 -1.52 -8.09
CA GLY A 157 15.53 -2.06 -7.29
C GLY A 157 15.65 -1.49 -5.87
N VAL A 158 14.82 -0.50 -5.52
CA VAL A 158 14.70 -0.04 -4.13
C VAL A 158 13.85 -1.03 -3.35
N THR A 159 14.38 -1.54 -2.24
CA THR A 159 13.63 -2.38 -1.29
C THR A 159 13.72 -1.75 0.09
N ILE A 160 12.57 -1.41 0.65
CA ILE A 160 12.47 -0.84 2.00
C ILE A 160 11.46 -1.66 2.78
N ASP A 161 11.92 -2.27 3.87
CA ASP A 161 11.06 -2.93 4.85
C ASP A 161 11.15 -2.17 6.18
N ASN A 162 10.01 -1.64 6.62
CA ASN A 162 9.90 -0.93 7.89
C ASN A 162 9.54 -1.91 9.02
N PRO A 163 10.50 -2.35 9.84
CA PRO A 163 10.25 -3.29 10.91
C PRO A 163 9.66 -2.63 12.17
N THR A 164 9.33 -1.35 12.11
CA THR A 164 8.79 -0.58 13.23
C THR A 164 7.31 -0.29 13.03
N SER A 165 6.64 0.14 14.10
CA SER A 165 5.26 0.64 14.02
C SER A 165 5.19 2.14 13.67
N ASP A 166 6.33 2.81 13.49
CA ASP A 166 6.37 4.20 13.08
C ASP A 166 5.97 4.29 11.60
N VAL A 167 5.30 5.37 11.21
CA VAL A 167 4.92 5.59 9.81
C VAL A 167 6.02 6.34 9.09
N ILE A 168 6.47 5.81 7.95
CA ILE A 168 7.41 6.51 7.07
C ILE A 168 6.60 7.17 5.94
N HIS A 169 6.55 8.49 5.97
CA HIS A 169 5.94 9.30 4.91
C HIS A 169 6.97 9.58 3.82
N ILE A 170 6.62 9.28 2.58
CA ILE A 170 7.46 9.54 1.40
C ILE A 170 6.68 10.47 0.48
N GLY A 171 7.14 11.71 0.40
CA GLY A 171 6.71 12.71 -0.58
C GLY A 171 7.65 12.77 -1.79
N PRO A 172 7.40 13.67 -2.75
CA PRO A 172 8.25 13.84 -3.93
C PRO A 172 9.65 14.35 -3.60
N ASP A 173 9.79 15.17 -2.55
CA ASP A 173 11.02 15.89 -2.22
C ASP A 173 11.51 15.60 -0.80
N ASP A 174 10.72 14.88 0.02
CA ASP A 174 11.04 14.68 1.44
C ASP A 174 10.67 13.27 1.93
N ILE A 175 11.31 12.88 3.04
CA ILE A 175 10.97 11.69 3.81
C ILE A 175 10.86 12.11 5.26
N ALA A 176 9.71 11.82 5.88
CA ALA A 176 9.45 12.08 7.29
C ALA A 176 9.08 10.80 8.03
N ILE A 177 9.37 10.75 9.33
CA ILE A 177 9.02 9.62 10.19
C ILE A 177 8.09 10.10 11.29
N GLU A 178 6.87 9.60 11.30
CA GLU A 178 5.91 9.79 12.37
C GLU A 178 6.03 8.67 13.40
N ARG A 179 6.47 8.99 14.60
CA ARG A 179 6.63 8.03 15.69
C ARG A 179 5.31 7.79 16.41
N LYS A 180 4.83 6.58 16.37
CA LYS A 180 3.61 6.15 17.10
C LYS A 180 3.83 6.07 18.62
N PHE A 181 5.08 5.81 19.06
CA PHE A 181 5.43 5.74 20.48
C PHE A 181 6.54 6.72 20.81
N LYS A 182 6.27 7.68 21.71
CA LYS A 182 7.33 8.47 22.33
C LYS A 182 8.10 7.53 23.27
N ARG A 183 9.33 7.17 22.90
CA ARG A 183 10.25 6.59 23.86
C ARG A 183 10.60 7.68 24.85
N GLU A 184 10.14 7.56 26.10
CA GLU A 184 10.70 8.34 27.19
C GLU A 184 12.16 7.96 27.29
N SER A 185 13.06 8.94 27.11
CA SER A 185 14.47 8.72 27.36
C SER A 185 14.61 8.24 28.80
N PRO A 186 15.31 7.11 29.06
CA PRO A 186 15.50 6.68 30.44
C PRO A 186 16.16 7.81 31.23
N THR A 187 15.46 8.28 32.24
CA THR A 187 16.00 9.30 33.14
C THR A 187 17.11 8.62 33.96
N LEU A 188 18.35 8.84 33.57
CA LEU A 188 19.49 8.39 34.37
C LEU A 188 19.54 9.21 35.64
N THR A 189 19.11 8.64 36.74
CA THR A 189 19.30 9.21 38.06
C THR A 189 20.79 9.13 38.45
N PRO A 190 21.46 10.25 38.72
CA PRO A 190 22.86 10.17 39.13
C PRO A 190 22.95 9.37 40.43
N PRO A 191 24.05 8.62 40.63
CA PRO A 191 24.24 7.87 41.86
C PRO A 191 24.24 8.78 43.09
N PRO A 192 23.85 8.29 44.28
CA PRO A 192 23.86 9.06 45.49
C PRO A 192 25.26 9.67 45.73
N GLY A 193 25.32 10.98 45.90
CA GLY A 193 26.58 11.73 46.11
C GLY A 193 27.23 12.32 44.87
N PHE A 194 26.62 12.13 43.67
CA PHE A 194 27.12 12.77 42.45
C PHE A 194 26.87 14.30 42.50
N GLN A 195 27.94 15.06 42.51
CA GLN A 195 27.90 16.53 42.36
C GLN A 195 28.44 16.91 40.98
N PRO A 196 27.64 17.58 40.13
CA PRO A 196 28.12 18.03 38.82
C PRO A 196 29.29 19.05 39.05
N LYS A 197 30.40 18.81 38.37
CA LYS A 197 31.49 19.78 38.36
C LYS A 197 31.01 21.10 37.74
N GLN A 198 31.01 22.18 38.51
CA GLN A 198 30.74 23.50 37.98
C GLN A 198 31.85 23.86 36.99
N HIS A 199 31.53 23.97 35.72
CA HIS A 199 32.42 24.57 34.74
C HIS A 199 32.50 26.06 34.99
N THR A 200 33.61 26.51 35.61
CA THR A 200 33.94 27.93 35.76
C THR A 200 34.19 28.51 34.38
N THR A 201 33.27 29.31 33.90
CA THR A 201 33.42 30.05 32.64
C THR A 201 34.54 31.09 32.83
N VAL A 202 35.72 30.82 32.27
CA VAL A 202 36.82 31.81 32.25
C VAL A 202 36.40 32.91 31.27
N LYS A 203 36.02 34.06 31.82
CA LYS A 203 35.83 35.29 31.04
C LYS A 203 37.16 35.70 30.43
N LYS A 204 37.30 35.55 29.09
CA LYS A 204 38.39 36.19 28.35
C LYS A 204 38.26 37.71 28.49
N ARG A 205 39.25 38.34 29.21
CA ARG A 205 39.42 39.80 29.21
C ARG A 205 39.86 40.22 27.81
N HIS A 206 39.05 41.03 27.15
CA HIS A 206 39.49 41.79 25.99
C HIS A 206 40.51 42.82 26.47
N ARG A 207 41.73 42.69 25.95
CA ARG A 207 42.81 43.68 26.10
C ARG A 207 42.58 44.69 24.96
N SER A 208 42.10 45.89 25.31
CA SER A 208 42.13 47.04 24.41
C SER A 208 43.58 47.46 24.23
N GLU A 209 44.09 47.36 23.01
CA GLU A 209 45.29 48.06 22.60
C GLU A 209 44.91 49.39 21.97
N GLU A 210 45.16 50.48 22.69
CA GLU A 210 45.34 51.81 22.11
C GLU A 210 46.70 51.91 21.43
N ARG A 211 46.66 52.25 20.12
CA ARG A 211 47.54 53.30 19.51
C ARG A 211 47.11 53.55 18.08
#